data_5324c68264f977ada2d10530b9b7e022
#
_entry.id   5324c68264f977ada2d10530b9b7e022
#
_cell.length_a   1.000
_cell.length_b   1.000
_cell.length_c   1.000
_cell.angle_alpha   90.00
_cell.angle_beta   90.00
_cell.angle_gamma   90.00
#
_symmetry.space_group_name_H-M   'P 1'
#
loop_
_entity.id
_entity.type
_entity.pdbx_description
1 polymer ?
#
loop_
_entity_poly.entity_id
_entity_poly.type
_entity_poly.pdbx_seq_one_letter_code
_entity_poly.pdbx_strand_id
1 'polypeptide(L)'
;MVILISLLAFNLSYSTERPSLNINEYLNEIHSLQASFKQSIYSPANDVIDYTEGSFLLKKPGNIMWQFTVPSLKRIIVRNQKISTYDANLNQVVIVPFSDRYQSSLANILLKNDSLMSYYQISSETSNNNIYSVFLVQKESNNLFTKMKITVVEMLLTEIKLWDASGQSIAIVFDDVILNAPLSDSSFEIPVPKGTDVFDQTS
;
A
#
# COMPACT_ATOMS: atom_id res chain seq x y z
N MET A 1 15.10 70.06 22.39
CA MET A 1 14.35 68.91 22.93
C MET A 1 14.00 68.01 21.78
N VAL A 2 14.81 66.97 21.54
CA VAL A 2 14.66 66.05 20.41
C VAL A 2 13.99 64.78 20.95
N ILE A 3 12.79 64.48 20.46
CA ILE A 3 12.06 63.29 20.85
C ILE A 3 12.46 62.16 19.88
N LEU A 4 13.15 61.14 20.44
CA LEU A 4 13.52 59.93 19.72
C LEU A 4 12.37 58.93 19.78
N ILE A 5 11.68 58.72 18.68
CA ILE A 5 10.64 57.66 18.54
C ILE A 5 11.34 56.37 18.16
N SER A 6 11.46 55.43 19.09
CA SER A 6 11.94 54.06 18.78
C SER A 6 10.79 53.24 18.17
N LEU A 7 10.90 52.90 16.90
CA LEU A 7 10.03 51.93 16.23
C LEU A 7 10.40 50.52 16.69
N LEU A 8 9.59 49.90 17.54
CA LEU A 8 9.68 48.45 17.81
C LEU A 8 9.05 47.69 16.62
N ALA A 9 9.91 47.09 15.81
CA ALA A 9 9.47 46.14 14.79
C ALA A 9 9.09 44.80 15.45
N PHE A 10 7.81 44.52 15.57
CA PHE A 10 7.30 43.21 15.94
C PHE A 10 7.49 42.27 14.76
N ASN A 11 8.48 41.37 14.83
CA ASN A 11 8.59 40.25 13.91
C ASN A 11 7.54 39.20 14.28
N LEU A 12 6.37 39.23 13.64
CA LEU A 12 5.40 38.14 13.64
C LEU A 12 5.97 36.99 12.83
N SER A 13 6.60 36.02 13.49
CA SER A 13 6.92 34.74 12.88
C SER A 13 5.62 33.96 12.73
N TYR A 14 5.03 34.00 11.53
CA TYR A 14 3.96 33.08 11.16
C TYR A 14 4.60 31.70 11.00
N SER A 15 4.46 30.86 12.02
CA SER A 15 4.63 29.42 11.87
C SER A 15 3.43 28.93 11.06
N THR A 16 3.59 28.73 9.76
CA THR A 16 2.62 27.98 8.96
C THR A 16 2.78 26.51 9.32
N GLU A 17 2.11 26.08 10.39
CA GLU A 17 1.87 24.66 10.59
C GLU A 17 1.12 24.16 9.36
N ARG A 18 1.81 23.38 8.51
CA ARG A 18 1.13 22.67 7.43
C ARG A 18 0.19 21.65 8.08
N PRO A 19 -1.07 21.55 7.65
CA PRO A 19 -1.98 20.56 8.20
C PRO A 19 -1.33 19.19 8.11
N SER A 20 -1.32 18.44 9.19
CA SER A 20 -0.85 17.06 9.23
C SER A 20 -1.70 16.24 8.27
N LEU A 21 -1.06 15.43 7.40
CA LEU A 21 -1.78 14.54 6.49
C LEU A 21 -2.62 13.56 7.30
N ASN A 22 -3.93 13.51 7.09
CA ASN A 22 -4.77 12.46 7.63
C ASN A 22 -4.63 11.22 6.74
N ILE A 23 -3.92 10.21 7.21
CA ILE A 23 -3.64 9.01 6.40
C ILE A 23 -4.91 8.28 5.95
N ASN A 24 -5.96 8.28 6.77
CA ASN A 24 -7.20 7.62 6.43
C ASN A 24 -7.94 8.35 5.28
N GLU A 25 -8.02 9.67 5.35
CA GLU A 25 -8.58 10.50 4.28
C GLU A 25 -7.74 10.36 3.00
N TYR A 26 -6.42 10.45 3.11
CA TYR A 26 -5.50 10.28 1.99
C TYR A 26 -5.71 8.95 1.26
N LEU A 27 -5.76 7.82 1.99
CA LEU A 27 -6.00 6.52 1.39
C LEU A 27 -7.40 6.39 0.78
N ASN A 28 -8.41 7.06 1.34
CA ASN A 28 -9.77 7.06 0.80
C ASN A 28 -9.91 7.87 -0.49
N GLU A 29 -9.12 8.93 -0.66
CA GLU A 29 -9.09 9.75 -1.88
C GLU A 29 -8.39 9.05 -3.05
N ILE A 30 -7.64 7.98 -2.80
CA ILE A 30 -7.07 7.15 -3.86
C ILE A 30 -8.15 6.27 -4.46
N HIS A 31 -8.62 6.61 -5.66
CA HIS A 31 -9.59 5.83 -6.44
C HIS A 31 -8.89 4.84 -7.38
N SER A 32 -7.72 5.23 -7.89
CA SER A 32 -6.82 4.35 -8.63
C SER A 32 -5.37 4.67 -8.33
N LEU A 33 -4.51 3.65 -8.44
CA LEU A 33 -3.06 3.79 -8.31
C LEU A 33 -2.39 2.86 -9.32
N GLN A 34 -1.42 3.39 -10.03
CA GLN A 34 -0.49 2.66 -10.86
C GLN A 34 0.92 2.94 -10.38
N ALA A 35 1.76 1.89 -10.27
CA ALA A 35 3.15 2.02 -9.86
C ALA A 35 3.98 0.83 -10.33
N SER A 36 5.29 1.01 -10.44
CA SER A 36 6.25 -0.07 -10.28
C SER A 36 6.51 -0.30 -8.79
N PHE A 37 6.93 -1.51 -8.42
CA PHE A 37 7.28 -1.80 -7.02
C PHE A 37 8.50 -2.69 -6.91
N LYS A 38 9.18 -2.53 -5.76
CA LYS A 38 10.22 -3.44 -5.25
C LYS A 38 9.78 -3.93 -3.88
N GLN A 39 9.77 -5.24 -3.68
CA GLN A 39 9.39 -5.84 -2.42
C GLN A 39 10.56 -6.65 -1.86
N SER A 40 10.91 -6.40 -0.62
CA SER A 40 11.90 -7.19 0.13
C SER A 40 11.25 -7.81 1.37
N ILE A 41 11.54 -9.08 1.61
CA ILE A 41 11.14 -9.76 2.84
C ILE A 41 12.39 -9.90 3.72
N TYR A 42 12.25 -9.53 4.99
CA TYR A 42 13.33 -9.55 5.96
C TYR A 42 13.04 -10.57 7.07
N SER A 43 14.07 -11.30 7.47
CA SER A 43 14.03 -12.12 8.67
C SER A 43 13.86 -11.25 9.94
N PRO A 44 13.53 -11.85 11.10
CA PRO A 44 13.54 -11.10 12.38
C PRO A 44 14.92 -10.50 12.73
N ALA A 45 16.00 -11.04 12.17
CA ALA A 45 17.36 -10.49 12.31
C ALA A 45 17.66 -9.35 11.31
N ASN A 46 16.67 -8.98 10.49
CA ASN A 46 16.75 -7.94 9.47
C ASN A 46 17.65 -8.29 8.26
N ASP A 47 17.85 -9.59 7.99
CA ASP A 47 18.49 -10.05 6.77
C ASP A 47 17.44 -10.16 5.65
N VAL A 48 17.79 -9.79 4.43
CA VAL A 48 16.93 -9.97 3.25
C VAL A 48 16.87 -11.45 2.92
N ILE A 49 15.68 -12.04 2.95
CA ILE A 49 15.45 -13.48 2.68
C ILE A 49 14.71 -13.72 1.35
N ASP A 50 14.05 -12.67 0.82
CA ASP A 50 13.42 -12.73 -0.51
C ASP A 50 13.34 -11.34 -1.11
N TYR A 51 13.38 -11.27 -2.45
CA TYR A 51 13.27 -10.04 -3.22
C TYR A 51 12.44 -10.27 -4.47
N THR A 52 11.48 -9.39 -4.71
CA THR A 52 10.64 -9.40 -5.90
C THR A 52 10.44 -7.98 -6.41
N GLU A 53 10.19 -7.84 -7.71
CA GLU A 53 9.80 -6.57 -8.31
C GLU A 53 8.76 -6.77 -9.41
N GLY A 54 8.08 -5.68 -9.77
CA GLY A 54 7.05 -5.73 -10.80
C GLY A 54 6.20 -4.48 -10.89
N SER A 55 4.93 -4.66 -11.28
CA SER A 55 3.95 -3.59 -11.41
C SER A 55 2.71 -3.83 -10.57
N PHE A 56 2.13 -2.74 -10.08
CA PHE A 56 0.95 -2.73 -9.24
C PHE A 56 -0.12 -1.81 -9.82
N LEU A 57 -1.35 -2.31 -9.89
CA LEU A 57 -2.53 -1.51 -10.23
C LEU A 57 -3.60 -1.70 -9.16
N LEU A 58 -4.19 -0.60 -8.75
CA LEU A 58 -5.38 -0.55 -7.90
C LEU A 58 -6.45 0.27 -8.59
N LYS A 59 -7.68 -0.22 -8.62
CA LYS A 59 -8.88 0.54 -9.02
C LYS A 59 -10.02 0.21 -8.07
N LYS A 60 -10.40 1.17 -7.24
CA LYS A 60 -11.54 1.02 -6.32
C LYS A 60 -12.87 1.16 -7.07
N PRO A 61 -13.89 0.43 -6.59
CA PRO A 61 -13.80 -0.62 -5.60
C PRO A 61 -13.36 -1.96 -6.19
N GLY A 62 -12.64 -2.74 -5.43
CA GLY A 62 -12.54 -4.20 -5.63
C GLY A 62 -11.56 -4.73 -6.67
N ASN A 63 -10.73 -3.91 -7.34
CA ASN A 63 -9.80 -4.40 -8.34
C ASN A 63 -8.34 -4.12 -7.95
N ILE A 64 -7.54 -5.17 -7.89
CA ILE A 64 -6.08 -5.10 -7.76
C ILE A 64 -5.45 -6.02 -8.80
N MET A 65 -4.34 -5.58 -9.40
CA MET A 65 -3.41 -6.39 -10.15
C MET A 65 -2.03 -6.22 -9.53
N TRP A 66 -1.42 -7.35 -9.13
CA TRP A 66 -0.05 -7.42 -8.65
C TRP A 66 0.72 -8.34 -9.60
N GLN A 67 1.58 -7.77 -10.43
CA GLN A 67 2.38 -8.54 -11.36
C GLN A 67 3.84 -8.51 -10.94
N PHE A 68 4.37 -9.66 -10.57
CA PHE A 68 5.78 -9.89 -10.34
C PHE A 68 6.46 -10.19 -11.67
N THR A 69 7.66 -9.64 -11.87
CA THR A 69 8.50 -9.92 -13.06
C THR A 69 9.83 -10.53 -12.65
N VAL A 70 10.27 -10.34 -11.42
CA VAL A 70 11.48 -10.90 -10.83
C VAL A 70 11.09 -11.63 -9.53
N PRO A 71 11.62 -12.84 -9.29
CA PRO A 71 12.51 -13.65 -10.13
C PRO A 71 11.80 -14.33 -11.31
N SER A 72 10.47 -14.38 -11.30
CA SER A 72 9.66 -15.02 -12.35
C SER A 72 8.33 -14.32 -12.52
N LEU A 73 7.71 -14.49 -13.70
CA LEU A 73 6.40 -13.92 -13.96
C LEU A 73 5.32 -14.63 -13.15
N LYS A 74 4.72 -13.87 -12.26
CA LYS A 74 3.52 -14.25 -11.50
C LYS A 74 2.55 -13.08 -11.52
N ARG A 75 1.26 -13.33 -11.73
CA ARG A 75 0.24 -12.28 -11.66
C ARG A 75 -0.86 -12.68 -10.69
N ILE A 76 -1.17 -11.79 -9.76
CA ILE A 76 -2.27 -11.94 -8.82
C ILE A 76 -3.29 -10.84 -9.13
N ILE A 77 -4.53 -11.25 -9.34
CA ILE A 77 -5.65 -10.33 -9.56
C ILE A 77 -6.71 -10.58 -8.50
N VAL A 78 -7.11 -9.51 -7.84
CA VAL A 78 -8.34 -9.48 -7.02
C VAL A 78 -9.39 -8.75 -7.85
N ARG A 79 -10.51 -9.41 -8.13
CA ARG A 79 -11.65 -8.84 -8.86
C ARG A 79 -12.90 -9.68 -8.59
N ASN A 80 -14.07 -9.04 -8.50
CA ASN A 80 -15.36 -9.73 -8.34
C ASN A 80 -15.37 -10.73 -7.17
N GLN A 81 -14.77 -10.37 -6.04
CA GLN A 81 -14.63 -11.22 -4.86
C GLN A 81 -13.89 -12.55 -5.11
N LYS A 82 -13.01 -12.58 -6.09
CA LYS A 82 -12.12 -13.70 -6.39
C LYS A 82 -10.68 -13.24 -6.39
N ILE A 83 -9.78 -14.16 -6.03
CA ILE A 83 -8.34 -14.01 -6.23
C ILE A 83 -7.97 -15.00 -7.34
N SER A 84 -7.40 -14.48 -8.41
CA SER A 84 -6.88 -15.29 -9.50
C SER A 84 -5.37 -15.14 -9.54
N THR A 85 -4.64 -16.24 -9.48
CA THR A 85 -3.17 -16.26 -9.53
C THR A 85 -2.72 -17.03 -10.76
N TYR A 86 -1.99 -16.37 -11.65
CA TYR A 86 -1.25 -17.01 -12.75
C TYR A 86 0.22 -17.14 -12.35
N ASP A 87 0.77 -18.32 -12.49
CA ASP A 87 2.19 -18.63 -12.29
C ASP A 87 2.77 -19.17 -13.60
N ALA A 88 3.68 -18.42 -14.21
CA ALA A 88 4.24 -18.78 -15.52
C ALA A 88 5.17 -20.01 -15.44
N ASN A 89 5.87 -20.21 -14.30
CA ASN A 89 6.76 -21.36 -14.14
C ASN A 89 5.97 -22.68 -14.08
N LEU A 90 4.79 -22.63 -13.46
CA LEU A 90 3.90 -23.79 -13.36
C LEU A 90 2.94 -23.90 -14.55
N ASN A 91 2.88 -22.87 -15.41
CA ASN A 91 1.87 -22.69 -16.45
C ASN A 91 0.45 -22.94 -15.93
N GLN A 92 0.10 -22.32 -14.82
CA GLN A 92 -1.10 -22.61 -14.03
C GLN A 92 -1.84 -21.34 -13.64
N VAL A 93 -3.17 -21.39 -13.66
CA VAL A 93 -4.06 -20.41 -13.04
C VAL A 93 -4.81 -21.08 -11.90
N VAL A 94 -4.79 -20.46 -10.72
CA VAL A 94 -5.59 -20.85 -9.55
C VAL A 94 -6.56 -19.73 -9.23
N ILE A 95 -7.85 -20.05 -9.09
CA ILE A 95 -8.90 -19.09 -8.74
C ILE A 95 -9.53 -19.54 -7.42
N VAL A 96 -9.52 -18.64 -6.42
CA VAL A 96 -10.11 -18.89 -5.11
C VAL A 96 -11.05 -17.75 -4.71
N PRO A 97 -12.05 -17.96 -3.85
CA PRO A 97 -12.89 -16.87 -3.35
C PRO A 97 -12.06 -15.92 -2.47
N PHE A 98 -12.32 -14.61 -2.58
CA PHE A 98 -11.80 -13.60 -1.67
C PHE A 98 -12.60 -13.66 -0.37
N SER A 99 -12.14 -14.44 0.60
CA SER A 99 -12.81 -14.71 1.86
C SER A 99 -12.31 -13.82 2.99
N ASP A 100 -13.01 -13.87 4.13
CA ASP A 100 -12.72 -13.09 5.33
C ASP A 100 -11.31 -13.28 5.89
N ARG A 101 -10.67 -14.43 5.62
CA ARG A 101 -9.24 -14.64 5.98
C ARG A 101 -8.28 -13.61 5.40
N TYR A 102 -8.70 -12.89 4.36
CA TYR A 102 -7.89 -11.84 3.74
C TYR A 102 -8.27 -10.43 4.22
N GLN A 103 -9.19 -10.29 5.20
CA GLN A 103 -9.67 -8.97 5.67
C GLN A 103 -8.57 -8.07 6.20
N SER A 104 -7.56 -8.64 6.87
CA SER A 104 -6.40 -7.89 7.37
C SER A 104 -5.22 -7.84 6.37
N SER A 105 -5.40 -8.35 5.14
CA SER A 105 -4.36 -8.26 4.11
C SER A 105 -4.22 -6.82 3.59
N LEU A 106 -3.01 -6.50 3.09
CA LEU A 106 -2.76 -5.21 2.44
C LEU A 106 -3.76 -4.95 1.30
N ALA A 107 -4.10 -5.99 0.52
CA ALA A 107 -5.08 -5.90 -0.55
C ALA A 107 -6.43 -5.40 -0.05
N ASN A 108 -6.94 -5.96 1.05
CA ASN A 108 -8.21 -5.53 1.61
C ASN A 108 -8.17 -4.10 2.18
N ILE A 109 -7.06 -3.73 2.84
CA ILE A 109 -6.85 -2.37 3.35
C ILE A 109 -6.87 -1.35 2.21
N LEU A 110 -6.26 -1.67 1.08
CA LEU A 110 -6.22 -0.78 -0.08
C LEU A 110 -7.53 -0.76 -0.87
N LEU A 111 -8.28 -1.88 -0.90
CA LEU A 111 -9.52 -2.01 -1.68
C LEU A 111 -10.75 -1.40 -1.02
N LYS A 112 -10.85 -1.53 0.30
CA LYS A 112 -12.00 -1.04 1.04
C LYS A 112 -11.80 0.42 1.43
N ASN A 113 -12.87 1.19 1.31
CA ASN A 113 -12.96 2.51 1.96
C ASN A 113 -13.20 2.36 3.47
N ASP A 114 -13.36 1.11 3.95
CA ASP A 114 -13.46 0.83 5.37
C ASP A 114 -12.11 1.11 6.00
N SER A 115 -12.18 1.98 6.91
CA SER A 115 -11.10 2.63 7.60
C SER A 115 -10.01 1.65 8.03
N LEU A 116 -8.78 1.88 7.55
CA LEU A 116 -7.56 1.33 8.12
C LEU A 116 -7.62 1.40 9.66
N MET A 117 -8.23 2.46 10.19
CA MET A 117 -8.46 2.69 11.61
C MET A 117 -9.45 1.71 12.26
N SER A 118 -10.19 0.89 11.51
CA SER A 118 -10.98 -0.19 12.09
C SER A 118 -10.11 -1.31 12.66
N TYR A 119 -8.96 -1.57 12.04
CA TYR A 119 -8.06 -2.67 12.40
C TYR A 119 -6.80 -2.20 13.13
N TYR A 120 -6.39 -0.94 12.90
CA TYR A 120 -5.15 -0.39 13.43
C TYR A 120 -5.42 0.91 14.19
N GLN A 121 -4.49 1.25 15.06
CA GLN A 121 -4.40 2.56 15.71
C GLN A 121 -3.05 3.19 15.42
N ILE A 122 -3.03 4.52 15.34
CA ILE A 122 -1.80 5.27 15.14
C ILE A 122 -0.97 5.18 16.44
N SER A 123 0.27 4.73 16.30
CA SER A 123 1.26 4.70 17.37
C SER A 123 2.14 5.96 17.35
N SER A 124 2.54 6.40 16.16
CA SER A 124 3.30 7.63 15.98
C SER A 124 3.16 8.16 14.55
N GLU A 125 3.33 9.46 14.39
CA GLU A 125 3.35 10.17 13.12
C GLU A 125 4.54 11.11 13.06
N THR A 126 5.11 11.28 11.88
CA THR A 126 6.14 12.29 11.60
C THR A 126 5.82 12.99 10.29
N SER A 127 5.99 14.32 10.28
CA SER A 127 5.85 15.12 9.06
C SER A 127 7.02 16.08 8.97
N ASN A 128 7.85 15.94 7.94
CA ASN A 128 9.02 16.79 7.71
C ASN A 128 9.32 16.86 6.21
N ASN A 129 9.56 18.06 5.68
CA ASN A 129 10.01 18.30 4.29
C ASN A 129 9.22 17.52 3.23
N ASN A 130 7.88 17.59 3.26
CA ASN A 130 6.96 16.86 2.37
C ASN A 130 7.01 15.32 2.52
N ILE A 131 7.69 14.80 3.54
CA ILE A 131 7.68 13.39 3.91
C ILE A 131 6.76 13.24 5.11
N TYR A 132 5.71 12.43 4.95
CA TYR A 132 4.83 12.01 6.03
C TYR A 132 5.01 10.51 6.26
N SER A 133 5.19 10.11 7.50
CA SER A 133 5.26 8.71 7.89
C SER A 133 4.36 8.45 9.08
N VAL A 134 3.58 7.39 9.01
CA VAL A 134 2.73 6.93 10.10
C VAL A 134 3.07 5.50 10.48
N PHE A 135 3.23 5.25 11.78
CA PHE A 135 3.31 3.93 12.36
C PHE A 135 1.97 3.53 12.96
N LEU A 136 1.53 2.35 12.60
CA LEU A 136 0.27 1.77 12.98
C LEU A 136 0.52 0.45 13.72
N VAL A 137 -0.26 0.21 14.77
CA VAL A 137 -0.27 -1.07 15.50
C VAL A 137 -1.66 -1.65 15.47
N GLN A 138 -1.77 -2.98 15.39
CA GLN A 138 -3.07 -3.66 15.41
C GLN A 138 -3.81 -3.38 16.71
N LYS A 139 -5.14 -3.29 16.64
CA LYS A 139 -6.03 -3.17 17.80
C LYS A 139 -6.29 -4.51 18.47
N GLU A 140 -6.41 -5.56 17.67
CA GLU A 140 -6.72 -6.92 18.10
C GLU A 140 -5.74 -7.91 17.52
N SER A 141 -5.41 -8.98 18.25
CA SER A 141 -4.35 -9.94 17.90
C SER A 141 -4.72 -10.92 16.77
N ASN A 142 -5.74 -10.63 15.98
CA ASN A 142 -6.26 -11.49 14.91
C ASN A 142 -5.84 -11.06 13.50
N ASN A 143 -5.08 -9.97 13.38
CA ASN A 143 -4.60 -9.50 12.08
C ASN A 143 -3.33 -10.23 11.65
N LEU A 144 -3.16 -10.40 10.33
CA LEU A 144 -1.98 -11.00 9.74
C LEU A 144 -0.71 -10.19 10.08
N PHE A 145 -0.83 -8.86 10.11
CA PHE A 145 0.28 -7.95 10.44
C PHE A 145 0.01 -7.24 11.75
N THR A 146 0.98 -7.30 12.65
CA THR A 146 0.92 -6.66 13.98
C THR A 146 1.23 -5.18 13.93
N LYS A 147 2.06 -4.76 12.96
CA LYS A 147 2.49 -3.37 12.76
C LYS A 147 2.55 -3.05 11.27
N MET A 148 2.36 -1.76 10.97
CA MET A 148 2.49 -1.21 9.62
C MET A 148 3.13 0.17 9.70
N LYS A 149 3.99 0.49 8.72
CA LYS A 149 4.45 1.85 8.45
C LYS A 149 3.99 2.23 7.05
N ILE A 150 3.43 3.40 6.89
CA ILE A 150 3.10 3.98 5.59
C ILE A 150 3.90 5.26 5.45
N THR A 151 4.56 5.43 4.30
CA THR A 151 5.32 6.64 3.96
C THR A 151 4.73 7.26 2.70
N VAL A 152 4.46 8.56 2.79
CA VAL A 152 3.97 9.40 1.69
C VAL A 152 4.98 10.52 1.48
N VAL A 153 5.45 10.69 0.25
CA VAL A 153 6.40 11.75 -0.12
C VAL A 153 5.74 12.58 -1.22
N GLU A 154 5.68 13.89 -1.03
CA GLU A 154 5.05 14.82 -2.00
C GLU A 154 3.64 14.39 -2.42
N MET A 155 2.85 13.90 -1.47
CA MET A 155 1.51 13.37 -1.67
C MET A 155 1.45 12.07 -2.49
N LEU A 156 2.56 11.38 -2.73
CA LEU A 156 2.61 10.06 -3.37
C LEU A 156 2.92 8.98 -2.35
N LEU A 157 2.19 7.87 -2.41
CA LEU A 157 2.47 6.68 -1.60
C LEU A 157 3.78 6.05 -2.07
N THR A 158 4.83 6.08 -1.25
CA THR A 158 6.16 5.61 -1.64
C THR A 158 6.59 4.34 -0.93
N GLU A 159 6.10 4.05 0.27
CA GLU A 159 6.48 2.84 0.99
C GLU A 159 5.34 2.34 1.86
N ILE A 160 5.17 1.02 1.89
CA ILE A 160 4.43 0.31 2.93
C ILE A 160 5.35 -0.76 3.51
N LYS A 161 5.57 -0.72 4.83
CA LYS A 161 6.30 -1.76 5.55
C LYS A 161 5.39 -2.44 6.57
N LEU A 162 5.38 -3.76 6.58
CA LEU A 162 4.51 -4.61 7.36
C LEU A 162 5.34 -5.52 8.25
N TRP A 163 4.91 -5.80 9.46
CA TRP A 163 5.53 -6.77 10.37
C TRP A 163 4.48 -7.77 10.84
N ASP A 164 4.82 -9.03 10.78
CA ASP A 164 4.02 -10.10 11.33
C ASP A 164 4.32 -10.37 12.82
N ALA A 165 3.63 -11.35 13.40
CA ALA A 165 3.80 -11.74 14.79
C ALA A 165 5.14 -12.44 15.07
N SER A 166 5.80 -12.99 14.05
CA SER A 166 7.12 -13.65 14.19
C SER A 166 8.27 -12.64 14.20
N GLY A 167 7.99 -11.36 13.87
CA GLY A 167 9.00 -10.33 13.68
C GLY A 167 9.59 -10.26 12.27
N GLN A 168 9.13 -11.12 11.35
CA GLN A 168 9.44 -11.00 9.92
C GLN A 168 8.80 -9.72 9.38
N SER A 169 9.45 -9.06 8.42
CA SER A 169 8.86 -7.86 7.80
C SER A 169 8.91 -7.90 6.27
N ILE A 170 7.92 -7.22 5.67
CA ILE A 170 7.81 -7.01 4.23
C ILE A 170 7.88 -5.52 4.00
N ALA A 171 8.84 -5.06 3.20
CA ALA A 171 8.90 -3.68 2.72
C ALA A 171 8.56 -3.65 1.24
N ILE A 172 7.62 -2.78 0.87
CA ILE A 172 7.17 -2.54 -0.50
C ILE A 172 7.44 -1.08 -0.79
N VAL A 173 8.36 -0.82 -1.71
CA VAL A 173 8.69 0.52 -2.21
C VAL A 173 8.02 0.69 -3.56
N PHE A 174 7.30 1.79 -3.74
CA PHE A 174 6.62 2.15 -4.97
C PHE A 174 7.40 3.25 -5.69
N ASP A 175 7.68 3.01 -6.97
CA ASP A 175 8.27 3.97 -7.90
C ASP A 175 7.26 4.30 -9.01
N ASP A 176 7.42 5.43 -9.70
CA ASP A 176 6.56 5.87 -10.82
C ASP A 176 5.07 5.91 -10.47
N VAL A 177 4.75 6.38 -9.27
CA VAL A 177 3.39 6.39 -8.75
C VAL A 177 2.51 7.39 -9.49
N ILE A 178 1.41 6.90 -10.06
CA ILE A 178 0.37 7.71 -10.68
C ILE A 178 -0.94 7.46 -9.94
N LEU A 179 -1.50 8.51 -9.34
CA LEU A 179 -2.76 8.47 -8.62
C LEU A 179 -3.92 8.94 -9.48
N ASN A 180 -5.06 8.31 -9.30
CA ASN A 180 -6.35 8.73 -9.85
C ASN A 180 -6.41 8.85 -11.38
N ALA A 181 -5.50 8.15 -12.09
CA ALA A 181 -5.59 8.03 -13.54
C ALA A 181 -6.65 6.97 -13.95
N PRO A 182 -7.30 7.13 -15.10
CA PRO A 182 -8.26 6.14 -15.59
C PRO A 182 -7.56 4.81 -15.90
N LEU A 183 -8.08 3.70 -15.35
CA LEU A 183 -7.61 2.35 -15.62
C LEU A 183 -8.69 1.54 -16.31
N SER A 184 -8.33 0.81 -17.39
CA SER A 184 -9.23 -0.10 -18.07
C SER A 184 -9.53 -1.33 -17.21
N ASP A 185 -10.75 -1.84 -17.30
CA ASP A 185 -11.13 -3.08 -16.61
C ASP A 185 -10.37 -4.29 -17.16
N SER A 186 -9.96 -4.26 -18.44
CA SER A 186 -9.12 -5.30 -19.04
C SER A 186 -7.73 -5.44 -18.41
N SER A 187 -7.23 -4.38 -17.74
CA SER A 187 -5.98 -4.44 -16.98
C SER A 187 -6.06 -5.40 -15.78
N PHE A 188 -7.26 -5.74 -15.34
CA PHE A 188 -7.55 -6.63 -14.22
C PHE A 188 -8.07 -8.00 -14.69
N GLU A 189 -7.58 -8.48 -15.82
CA GLU A 189 -7.88 -9.81 -16.35
C GLU A 189 -6.62 -10.68 -16.37
N ILE A 190 -6.79 -11.95 -16.00
CA ILE A 190 -5.70 -12.92 -16.11
C ILE A 190 -5.62 -13.39 -17.54
N PRO A 191 -4.47 -13.19 -18.23
CA PRO A 191 -4.24 -13.87 -19.49
C PRO A 191 -4.13 -15.36 -19.21
N VAL A 192 -4.90 -16.17 -19.95
CA VAL A 192 -4.81 -17.63 -19.91
C VAL A 192 -4.19 -18.10 -21.24
N PRO A 193 -2.84 -18.29 -21.30
CA PRO A 193 -2.19 -18.80 -22.49
C PRO A 193 -2.73 -20.20 -22.87
N LYS A 194 -2.61 -20.55 -24.15
CA LYS A 194 -3.03 -21.88 -24.61
C LYS A 194 -2.23 -22.98 -23.89
N GLY A 195 -2.93 -23.96 -23.32
CA GLY A 195 -2.32 -25.06 -22.59
C GLY A 195 -2.02 -24.77 -21.12
N THR A 196 -2.54 -23.66 -20.59
CA THR A 196 -2.46 -23.35 -19.14
C THR A 196 -3.50 -24.19 -18.38
N ASP A 197 -3.07 -24.82 -17.31
CA ASP A 197 -3.98 -25.52 -16.39
C ASP A 197 -4.75 -24.51 -15.52
N VAL A 198 -6.07 -24.68 -15.43
CA VAL A 198 -6.94 -23.79 -14.66
C VAL A 198 -7.65 -24.56 -13.56
N PHE A 199 -7.43 -24.13 -12.30
CA PHE A 199 -8.05 -24.68 -11.11
C PHE A 199 -8.98 -23.63 -10.50
N ASP A 200 -10.29 -23.72 -10.79
CA ASP A 200 -11.30 -22.84 -10.19
C ASP A 200 -11.93 -23.53 -8.97
N GLN A 201 -11.70 -22.93 -7.79
CA GLN A 201 -12.19 -23.37 -6.48
C GLN A 201 -13.36 -22.49 -5.97
N THR A 202 -14.04 -21.78 -6.86
CA THR A 202 -15.12 -20.85 -6.51
C THR A 202 -16.52 -21.43 -6.75
N SER A 203 -16.63 -22.66 -7.22
CA SER A 203 -17.88 -23.40 -7.45
C SER A 203 -18.36 -24.13 -6.20
#